data_8acb0a2043af4ccd9af57e9ecfdffad0
#
_entry.id   8acb0a2043af4ccd9af57e9ecfdffad0
#
_cell.length_a   1.000
_cell.length_b   1.000
_cell.length_c   1.000
_cell.angle_alpha   90.00
_cell.angle_beta   90.00
_cell.angle_gamma   90.00
#
_symmetry.space_group_name_H-M   'P 1'
#
loop_
_entity.id
_entity.type
_entity.pdbx_description
1 polymer ?
#
loop_
_entity_poly.entity_id
_entity_poly.type
_entity_poly.pdbx_seq_one_letter_code
_entity_poly.pdbx_strand_id
1 'polypeptide(L)'
;ILHAGANLNPFTLGGEPWRILTSMFLHFGVIHLVVNMYALYSLGKPLESALGSVRFLLLYLICGIVAGLASLLFNLFTISAGASGAIFGLYGYRLGSELIGNFNDRERLLPVVINFIIFVIINTLITSQFNVDLSVHIGG
;
A
#
# COMPACT_ATOMS: atom_id res chain seq x y z
N ILE A 1 -10.66 0.39 15.31
CA ILE A 1 -9.42 0.26 14.53
C ILE A 1 -8.24 0.93 15.25
N LEU A 2 -8.40 2.12 15.88
CA LEU A 2 -7.33 2.80 16.60
C LEU A 2 -6.79 1.96 17.78
N HIS A 3 -7.67 1.39 18.60
CA HIS A 3 -7.28 0.49 19.70
C HIS A 3 -6.61 -0.80 19.23
N ALA A 4 -6.85 -1.19 17.98
CA ALA A 4 -6.21 -2.36 17.37
C ALA A 4 -4.82 -2.06 16.78
N GLY A 5 -4.35 -0.80 16.83
CA GLY A 5 -3.01 -0.43 16.39
C GLY A 5 -2.95 0.26 15.01
N ALA A 6 -4.00 0.97 14.61
CA ALA A 6 -3.94 1.85 13.44
C ALA A 6 -2.93 2.98 13.67
N ASN A 7 -2.26 3.41 12.60
CA ASN A 7 -1.26 4.47 12.65
C ASN A 7 -1.96 5.83 12.84
N LEU A 8 -1.54 6.57 13.85
CA LEU A 8 -1.97 7.94 14.12
C LEU A 8 -0.82 8.68 14.81
N ASN A 9 -0.43 9.82 14.25
CA ASN A 9 0.77 10.56 14.63
C ASN A 9 0.94 10.73 16.17
N PRO A 10 -0.04 11.25 16.94
CA PRO A 10 0.14 11.44 18.39
C PRO A 10 0.47 10.16 19.15
N PHE A 11 -0.07 9.01 18.75
CA PHE A 11 0.20 7.74 19.41
C PHE A 11 1.51 7.12 18.92
N THR A 12 1.73 7.12 17.62
CA THR A 12 2.89 6.47 17.00
C THR A 12 4.18 7.16 17.43
N LEU A 13 4.23 8.49 17.39
CA LEU A 13 5.38 9.27 17.86
C LEU A 13 5.39 9.42 19.40
N GLY A 14 4.26 9.27 20.06
CA GLY A 14 4.13 9.31 21.51
C GLY A 14 4.61 8.07 22.26
N GLY A 15 5.19 7.08 21.56
CA GLY A 15 5.78 5.89 22.16
C GLY A 15 5.25 4.55 21.64
N GLU A 16 4.42 4.56 20.59
CA GLU A 16 3.84 3.34 19.99
C GLU A 16 4.28 3.14 18.52
N PRO A 17 5.61 3.11 18.20
CA PRO A 17 6.11 3.05 16.80
C PRO A 17 5.72 1.75 16.08
N TRP A 18 5.36 0.71 16.79
CA TRP A 18 4.85 -0.55 16.26
C TRP A 18 3.57 -0.38 15.42
N ARG A 19 2.85 0.74 15.60
CA ARG A 19 1.65 1.08 14.82
C ARG A 19 1.92 1.26 13.33
N ILE A 20 3.14 1.63 12.96
CA ILE A 20 3.56 1.68 11.55
C ILE A 20 3.39 0.30 10.90
N LEU A 21 3.77 -0.75 11.60
CA LEU A 21 3.69 -2.11 11.09
C LEU A 21 2.27 -2.69 11.20
N THR A 22 1.64 -2.56 12.36
CA THR A 22 0.32 -3.17 12.60
C THR A 22 -0.78 -2.54 11.76
N SER A 23 -0.69 -1.24 11.46
CA SER A 23 -1.65 -0.55 10.60
C SER A 23 -1.75 -1.16 9.20
N MET A 24 -0.69 -1.76 8.68
CA MET A 24 -0.68 -2.42 7.36
C MET A 24 -1.64 -3.61 7.27
N PHE A 25 -2.01 -4.20 8.41
CA PHE A 25 -2.87 -5.39 8.49
C PHE A 25 -4.31 -5.06 8.94
N LEU A 26 -4.58 -3.81 9.29
CA LEU A 26 -5.90 -3.34 9.70
C LEU A 26 -6.64 -2.71 8.52
N HIS A 27 -7.97 -2.86 8.47
CA HIS A 27 -8.80 -2.33 7.39
C HIS A 27 -10.06 -1.68 7.92
N PHE A 28 -10.53 -0.61 7.27
CA PHE A 28 -11.72 0.16 7.66
C PHE A 28 -13.05 -0.55 7.42
N GLY A 29 -13.03 -1.78 6.90
CA GLY A 29 -14.20 -2.60 6.67
C GLY A 29 -13.93 -3.72 5.68
N VAL A 30 -14.92 -4.59 5.50
CA VAL A 30 -14.79 -5.80 4.68
C VAL A 30 -14.49 -5.46 3.21
N ILE A 31 -15.15 -4.44 2.66
CA ILE A 31 -14.94 -4.04 1.25
C ILE A 31 -13.50 -3.55 1.05
N HIS A 32 -12.98 -2.71 1.98
CA HIS A 32 -11.60 -2.24 1.94
C HIS A 32 -10.61 -3.41 2.01
N LEU A 33 -10.85 -4.37 2.90
CA LEU A 33 -10.04 -5.59 2.99
C LEU A 33 -10.06 -6.39 1.68
N VAL A 34 -11.24 -6.66 1.14
CA VAL A 34 -11.38 -7.46 -0.10
C VAL A 34 -10.66 -6.82 -1.28
N VAL A 35 -10.81 -5.50 -1.46
CA VAL A 35 -10.14 -4.78 -2.56
C VAL A 35 -8.61 -4.83 -2.40
N ASN A 36 -8.10 -4.62 -1.18
CA ASN A 36 -6.66 -4.72 -0.92
C ASN A 36 -6.14 -6.15 -1.14
N MET A 37 -6.86 -7.17 -0.68
CA MET A 37 -6.46 -8.57 -0.88
C MET A 37 -6.51 -8.99 -2.35
N TYR A 38 -7.50 -8.53 -3.09
CA TYR A 38 -7.56 -8.76 -4.54
C TYR A 38 -6.38 -8.12 -5.28
N ALA A 39 -6.07 -6.86 -4.97
CA ALA A 39 -4.93 -6.16 -5.57
C ALA A 39 -3.60 -6.84 -5.19
N LEU A 40 -3.43 -7.19 -3.90
CA LEU A 40 -2.24 -7.90 -3.42
C LEU A 40 -2.09 -9.28 -4.08
N TYR A 41 -3.17 -10.01 -4.29
CA TYR A 41 -3.13 -11.30 -4.97
C TYR A 41 -2.76 -11.15 -6.45
N SER A 42 -3.44 -10.25 -7.17
CA SER A 42 -3.25 -10.08 -8.61
C SER A 42 -1.86 -9.54 -8.98
N LEU A 43 -1.35 -8.58 -8.21
CA LEU A 43 -0.02 -8.01 -8.37
C LEU A 43 1.07 -8.86 -7.71
N GLY A 44 0.79 -9.37 -6.51
CA GLY A 44 1.77 -10.05 -5.67
C GLY A 44 2.19 -11.40 -6.22
N LYS A 45 1.23 -12.20 -6.72
CA LYS A 45 1.54 -13.54 -7.24
C LYS A 45 2.62 -13.54 -8.35
N PRO A 46 2.54 -12.71 -9.40
CA PRO A 46 3.61 -12.63 -10.39
C PRO A 46 4.92 -12.04 -9.83
N LEU A 47 4.86 -11.06 -8.92
CA LEU A 47 6.04 -10.50 -8.29
C LEU A 47 6.75 -11.51 -7.38
N GLU A 48 5.99 -12.24 -6.56
CA GLU A 48 6.53 -13.30 -5.71
C GLU A 48 7.17 -14.41 -6.54
N SER A 49 6.55 -14.82 -7.65
CA SER A 49 7.12 -15.80 -8.57
C SER A 49 8.46 -15.33 -9.17
N ALA A 50 8.61 -14.04 -9.43
CA ALA A 50 9.83 -13.47 -10.01
C ALA A 50 10.93 -13.23 -8.96
N LEU A 51 10.59 -12.78 -7.77
CA LEU A 51 11.54 -12.38 -6.72
C LEU A 51 11.87 -13.49 -5.72
N GLY A 52 10.95 -14.47 -5.57
CA GLY A 52 10.91 -15.41 -4.47
C GLY A 52 10.21 -14.82 -3.23
N SER A 53 9.62 -15.71 -2.41
CA SER A 53 8.73 -15.31 -1.29
C SER A 53 9.40 -14.40 -0.26
N VAL A 54 10.68 -14.65 0.06
CA VAL A 54 11.39 -13.84 1.07
C VAL A 54 11.61 -12.40 0.59
N ARG A 55 12.08 -12.21 -0.65
CA ARG A 55 12.30 -10.86 -1.21
C ARG A 55 11.00 -10.12 -1.42
N PHE A 56 9.95 -10.82 -1.86
CA PHE A 56 8.62 -10.25 -1.99
C PHE A 56 8.08 -9.76 -0.64
N LEU A 57 8.19 -10.58 0.42
CA LEU A 57 7.77 -10.19 1.76
C LEU A 57 8.54 -8.97 2.27
N LEU A 58 9.87 -8.96 2.10
CA LEU A 58 10.70 -7.81 2.50
C LEU A 58 10.31 -6.55 1.74
N LEU A 59 10.09 -6.63 0.43
CA LEU A 59 9.65 -5.51 -0.38
C LEU A 59 8.29 -4.98 0.10
N TYR A 60 7.31 -5.86 0.35
CA TYR A 60 6.00 -5.49 0.90
C TYR A 60 6.13 -4.74 2.23
N LEU A 61 6.93 -5.27 3.16
CA LEU A 61 7.13 -4.66 4.48
C LEU A 61 7.83 -3.30 4.38
N ILE A 62 8.88 -3.19 3.56
CA ILE A 62 9.60 -1.92 3.35
C ILE A 62 8.67 -0.87 2.76
N CYS A 63 7.93 -1.19 1.70
CA CYS A 63 6.97 -0.27 1.09
C CYS A 63 5.92 0.20 2.11
N GLY A 64 5.37 -0.71 2.90
CA GLY A 64 4.37 -0.36 3.91
C GLY A 64 4.92 0.48 5.05
N ILE A 65 6.16 0.23 5.49
CA ILE A 65 6.83 1.06 6.50
C ILE A 65 7.08 2.47 5.95
N VAL A 66 7.60 2.59 4.73
CA VAL A 66 7.82 3.90 4.08
C VAL A 66 6.52 4.67 3.93
N ALA A 67 5.45 4.00 3.49
CA ALA A 67 4.12 4.59 3.40
C ALA A 67 3.58 5.06 4.78
N GLY A 68 3.76 4.26 5.82
CA GLY A 68 3.40 4.61 7.20
C GLY A 68 4.19 5.80 7.74
N LEU A 69 5.48 5.90 7.42
CA LEU A 69 6.32 7.07 7.77
C LEU A 69 5.88 8.32 7.00
N ALA A 70 5.56 8.20 5.71
CA ALA A 70 5.02 9.31 4.93
C ALA A 70 3.71 9.84 5.53
N SER A 71 2.83 8.95 5.98
CA SER A 71 1.62 9.33 6.72
C SER A 71 1.92 10.20 7.94
N LEU A 72 2.93 9.83 8.73
CA LEU A 72 3.32 10.61 9.92
C LEU A 72 3.87 12.00 9.59
N LEU A 73 4.50 12.17 8.42
CA LEU A 73 5.07 13.44 8.01
C LEU A 73 4.02 14.41 7.44
N PHE A 74 3.02 13.90 6.74
CA PHE A 74 2.07 14.72 6.00
C PHE A 74 0.72 14.89 6.69
N ASN A 75 0.35 14.00 7.63
CA ASN A 75 -0.96 14.02 8.31
C ASN A 75 -0.85 13.78 9.81
N LEU A 76 -1.03 14.86 10.58
CA LEU A 76 -0.87 14.82 12.04
C LEU A 76 -2.04 14.15 12.77
N PHE A 77 -3.27 14.21 12.21
CA PHE A 77 -4.49 13.81 12.92
C PHE A 77 -5.39 12.85 12.15
N THR A 78 -4.90 12.27 11.08
CA THR A 78 -5.68 11.32 10.27
C THR A 78 -5.24 9.88 10.57
N ILE A 79 -6.23 9.01 10.82
CA ILE A 79 -5.97 7.59 11.07
C ILE A 79 -5.59 6.92 9.75
N SER A 80 -4.45 6.23 9.75
CA SER A 80 -4.00 5.43 8.61
C SER A 80 -4.06 3.94 8.95
N ALA A 81 -4.68 3.17 8.08
CA ALA A 81 -4.76 1.72 8.17
C ALA A 81 -5.07 1.11 6.80
N GLY A 82 -4.47 -0.04 6.51
CA GLY A 82 -4.64 -0.80 5.28
C GLY A 82 -3.33 -1.23 4.65
N ALA A 83 -3.40 -2.31 3.88
CA ALA A 83 -2.28 -2.80 3.08
C ALA A 83 -1.97 -1.88 1.88
N SER A 84 -2.84 -0.89 1.61
CA SER A 84 -2.80 -0.09 0.37
C SER A 84 -1.47 0.62 0.15
N GLY A 85 -0.86 1.21 1.18
CA GLY A 85 0.46 1.85 1.05
C GLY A 85 1.54 0.88 0.54
N ALA A 86 1.61 -0.32 1.12
CA ALA A 86 2.52 -1.37 0.64
C ALA A 86 2.19 -1.80 -0.81
N ILE A 87 0.91 -1.93 -1.14
CA ILE A 87 0.45 -2.30 -2.49
C ILE A 87 0.82 -1.22 -3.50
N PHE A 88 0.69 0.08 -3.15
CA PHE A 88 1.15 1.18 -4.00
C PHE A 88 2.66 1.08 -4.28
N GLY A 89 3.47 0.78 -3.26
CA GLY A 89 4.90 0.57 -3.43
C GLY A 89 5.23 -0.64 -4.33
N LEU A 90 4.47 -1.74 -4.21
CA LEU A 90 4.61 -2.88 -5.10
C LEU A 90 4.27 -2.53 -6.56
N TYR A 91 3.24 -1.71 -6.80
CA TYR A 91 2.96 -1.18 -8.14
C TYR A 91 4.10 -0.31 -8.65
N GLY A 92 4.62 0.59 -7.79
CA GLY A 92 5.79 1.42 -8.12
C GLY A 92 7.00 0.58 -8.51
N TYR A 93 7.31 -0.45 -7.73
CA TYR A 93 8.38 -1.41 -8.06
C TYR A 93 8.12 -2.12 -9.40
N ARG A 94 6.90 -2.62 -9.62
CA ARG A 94 6.54 -3.32 -10.86
C ARG A 94 6.66 -2.42 -12.07
N LEU A 95 6.10 -1.20 -12.01
CA LEU A 95 6.20 -0.21 -13.08
C LEU A 95 7.64 0.22 -13.32
N GLY A 96 8.40 0.50 -12.25
CA GLY A 96 9.82 0.86 -12.35
C GLY A 96 10.68 -0.25 -12.95
N SER A 97 10.42 -1.51 -12.61
CA SER A 97 11.14 -2.65 -13.18
C SER A 97 10.89 -2.83 -14.67
N GLU A 98 9.64 -2.55 -15.11
CA GLU A 98 9.33 -2.52 -16.54
C GLU A 98 9.99 -1.31 -17.23
N LEU A 99 10.10 -0.14 -16.57
CA LEU A 99 10.78 1.06 -17.09
C LEU A 99 12.30 0.90 -17.22
N ILE A 100 12.97 0.09 -16.44
CA ILE A 100 14.42 -0.17 -16.48
C ILE A 100 14.76 -1.35 -17.42
N GLY A 101 13.87 -2.31 -17.58
CA GLY A 101 14.00 -3.42 -18.50
C GLY A 101 13.60 -2.99 -19.91
N ASN A 102 14.28 -3.40 -20.97
CA ASN A 102 14.07 -2.97 -22.37
C ASN A 102 12.59 -2.81 -22.81
N PHE A 103 12.14 -1.55 -22.89
CA PHE A 103 10.81 -1.00 -22.84
C PHE A 103 9.99 -1.01 -24.12
N ASN A 104 10.06 -1.96 -24.96
CA ASN A 104 9.17 -2.00 -26.14
C ASN A 104 7.92 -2.88 -25.97
N ASP A 105 7.70 -3.44 -24.77
CA ASP A 105 6.61 -4.38 -24.54
C ASP A 105 5.39 -3.68 -23.89
N ARG A 106 4.73 -2.82 -24.69
CA ARG A 106 3.47 -2.15 -24.28
C ARG A 106 2.39 -3.15 -23.88
N GLU A 107 2.41 -4.36 -24.39
CA GLU A 107 1.44 -5.41 -24.09
C GLU A 107 1.54 -5.88 -22.64
N ARG A 108 2.73 -5.82 -22.04
CA ARG A 108 2.94 -6.17 -20.62
C ARG A 108 2.67 -5.01 -19.67
N LEU A 109 3.01 -3.79 -20.09
CA LEU A 109 2.88 -2.60 -19.27
C LEU A 109 1.42 -2.16 -19.11
N LEU A 110 0.66 -2.16 -20.20
CA LEU A 110 -0.71 -1.64 -20.23
C LEU A 110 -1.65 -2.30 -19.21
N PRO A 111 -1.68 -3.65 -19.03
CA PRO A 111 -2.50 -4.27 -18.00
C PRO A 111 -2.10 -3.85 -16.58
N VAL A 112 -0.83 -3.67 -16.30
CA VAL A 112 -0.33 -3.22 -14.98
C VAL A 112 -0.80 -1.80 -14.69
N VAL A 113 -0.68 -0.90 -15.67
CA VAL A 113 -1.14 0.50 -15.57
C VAL A 113 -2.66 0.57 -15.36
N ILE A 114 -3.42 -0.20 -16.14
CA ILE A 114 -4.88 -0.22 -16.01
C ILE A 114 -5.28 -0.74 -14.62
N ASN A 115 -4.71 -1.84 -14.15
CA ASN A 115 -4.98 -2.38 -12.82
C ASN A 115 -4.59 -1.40 -11.71
N PHE A 116 -3.46 -0.70 -11.86
CA PHE A 116 -3.06 0.34 -10.94
C PHE A 116 -4.09 1.48 -10.88
N ILE A 117 -4.51 2.01 -12.03
CA ILE A 117 -5.51 3.08 -12.09
C ILE A 117 -6.83 2.64 -11.45
N ILE A 118 -7.31 1.44 -11.76
CA ILE A 118 -8.53 0.88 -11.16
C ILE A 118 -8.37 0.77 -9.64
N PHE A 119 -7.25 0.26 -9.15
CA PHE A 119 -6.97 0.14 -7.73
C PHE A 119 -6.95 1.52 -7.04
N VAL A 120 -6.30 2.52 -7.65
CA VAL A 120 -6.28 3.91 -7.14
C VAL A 120 -7.70 4.46 -7.01
N ILE A 121 -8.51 4.36 -8.08
CA ILE A 121 -9.88 4.88 -8.09
C ILE A 121 -10.72 4.21 -7.01
N ILE A 122 -10.75 2.89 -6.98
CA ILE A 122 -11.59 2.14 -6.05
C ILE A 122 -11.14 2.40 -4.60
N ASN A 123 -9.84 2.37 -4.35
CA ASN A 123 -9.30 2.59 -3.01
C ASN A 123 -9.60 4.01 -2.51
N THR A 124 -9.43 5.02 -3.38
CA THR A 124 -9.77 6.42 -3.05
C THR A 124 -11.25 6.59 -2.77
N LEU A 125 -12.13 5.99 -3.58
CA LEU A 125 -13.58 6.05 -3.35
C LEU A 125 -13.99 5.41 -2.01
N ILE A 126 -13.41 4.26 -1.66
CA ILE A 126 -13.69 3.59 -0.39
C ILE A 126 -13.15 4.43 0.78
N THR A 127 -11.91 4.90 0.69
CA THR A 127 -11.26 5.61 1.79
C THR A 127 -11.83 7.01 2.01
N SER A 128 -12.32 7.69 0.97
CA SER A 128 -12.98 8.99 1.10
C SER A 128 -14.23 8.97 2.00
N GLN A 129 -14.86 7.82 2.14
CA GLN A 129 -16.01 7.62 3.04
C GLN A 129 -15.63 7.67 4.53
N PHE A 130 -14.35 7.48 4.85
CA PHE A 130 -13.85 7.32 6.22
C PHE A 130 -12.91 8.43 6.69
N ASN A 131 -12.75 9.53 5.93
CA ASN A 131 -11.73 10.56 6.19
C ASN A 131 -10.32 9.97 6.36
N VAL A 132 -9.93 9.07 5.47
CA VAL A 132 -8.67 8.34 5.54
C VAL A 132 -7.53 9.16 4.92
N ASP A 133 -6.34 8.98 5.48
CA ASP A 133 -5.10 9.58 5.04
C ASP A 133 -4.67 9.11 3.64
N LEU A 134 -4.68 10.02 2.67
CA LEU A 134 -4.23 9.75 1.30
C LEU A 134 -2.70 9.83 1.14
N SER A 135 -1.97 10.43 2.08
CA SER A 135 -0.51 10.57 1.98
C SER A 135 0.23 9.23 2.08
N VAL A 136 -0.41 8.20 2.67
CA VAL A 136 0.08 6.81 2.68
C VAL A 136 0.31 6.29 1.26
N HIS A 137 -0.53 6.70 0.31
CA HIS A 137 -0.42 6.27 -1.08
C HIS A 137 0.73 6.94 -1.83
N ILE A 138 1.15 8.13 -1.39
CA ILE A 138 2.29 8.85 -1.97
C ILE A 138 3.62 8.26 -1.47
N GLY A 139 3.66 7.79 -0.22
CA GLY A 139 4.83 7.18 0.37
C GLY A 139 5.11 5.73 -0.09
N GLY A 140 4.08 5.01 -0.56
CA GLY A 140 4.24 3.67 -1.15
C GLY A 140 4.62 3.74 -2.61
#